data_2be722b1d6206f962835af723e5f2ae9
#
_entry.id   2be722b1d6206f962835af723e5f2ae9
#
_cell.length_a   1.000
_cell.length_b   1.000
_cell.length_c   1.000
_cell.angle_alpha   90.00
_cell.angle_beta   90.00
_cell.angle_gamma   90.00
#
_symmetry.space_group_name_H-M   'P 1'
#
loop_
_entity.id
_entity.type
_entity.pdbx_description
1 polymer ?
#
loop_
_entity_poly.entity_id
_entity_poly.type
_entity_poly.pdbx_seq_one_letter_code
_entity_poly.pdbx_strand_id
1 'polypeptide(L)'
;MLTEKVYPKNNKKVNIKMAEQKHTQDPLDMEEALSTSEAFLIKNKGKILGTIAAVVIIIAGFMGYKHFISEPNEIKASEALFKGEQYFGADNFETALNGDSIGYKGFLKVADEFSGTAAGNLANAYAGICFAQLGKYEDAVKYLDKFSAKDQLVSPAILGTIGNCYAEMGQLDKAAGTLLKAADKADSQALSPIYLIQAGQLFEKLGKNSEAVKAYTLVKEKYFNSYQSMDIDKYIERASIK
;
A
#
# COMPACT_ATOMS: atom_id res chain seq x y z
N MET A 1 -16.57 32.58 -70.40
CA MET A 1 -15.21 32.43 -71.00
C MET A 1 -14.45 31.43 -70.12
N LEU A 2 -14.40 30.19 -70.57
CA LEU A 2 -13.77 29.06 -69.88
C LEU A 2 -12.32 28.99 -70.31
N THR A 3 -11.38 29.01 -69.35
CA THR A 3 -9.97 28.67 -69.65
C THR A 3 -9.60 27.39 -68.96
N GLU A 4 -9.54 26.37 -69.79
CA GLU A 4 -9.08 25.00 -69.56
C GLU A 4 -7.57 25.04 -69.24
N LYS A 5 -7.14 24.50 -68.09
CA LYS A 5 -5.73 24.27 -67.79
C LYS A 5 -5.42 22.78 -68.04
N VAL A 6 -4.67 22.54 -69.11
CA VAL A 6 -4.09 21.28 -69.51
C VAL A 6 -2.94 20.88 -68.55
N TYR A 7 -3.03 19.71 -67.94
CA TYR A 7 -1.89 19.12 -67.19
C TYR A 7 -1.17 18.08 -68.05
N PRO A 8 0.16 18.05 -68.12
CA PRO A 8 0.92 17.06 -68.88
C PRO A 8 0.94 15.74 -68.12
N LYS A 9 0.62 14.64 -68.81
CA LYS A 9 0.81 13.25 -68.44
C LYS A 9 2.29 12.94 -68.37
N ASN A 10 2.86 12.64 -67.23
CA ASN A 10 4.19 12.08 -67.10
C ASN A 10 4.08 10.64 -66.60
N ASN A 11 4.14 9.69 -67.55
CA ASN A 11 4.20 8.27 -67.28
C ASN A 11 5.58 7.86 -66.81
N LYS A 12 5.82 7.79 -65.50
CA LYS A 12 6.94 7.02 -64.93
C LYS A 12 6.34 5.75 -64.31
N LYS A 13 6.56 4.65 -65.02
CA LYS A 13 6.33 3.28 -64.49
C LYS A 13 7.26 3.07 -63.29
N VAL A 14 6.74 3.17 -62.09
CA VAL A 14 7.41 2.70 -60.88
C VAL A 14 7.16 1.23 -60.74
N ASN A 15 8.15 0.42 -61.04
CA ASN A 15 8.18 -1.01 -60.77
C ASN A 15 8.26 -1.18 -59.22
N ILE A 16 7.13 -1.34 -58.57
CA ILE A 16 7.07 -1.81 -57.18
C ILE A 16 7.21 -3.36 -57.27
N LYS A 17 8.42 -3.85 -57.04
CA LYS A 17 8.63 -5.23 -56.64
C LYS A 17 8.07 -5.38 -55.23
N MET A 18 6.81 -5.81 -55.11
CA MET A 18 6.31 -6.41 -53.89
C MET A 18 7.10 -7.69 -53.67
N ALA A 19 7.97 -7.66 -52.68
CA ALA A 19 8.52 -8.88 -52.10
C ALA A 19 7.37 -9.55 -51.32
N GLU A 20 6.73 -10.50 -51.96
CA GLU A 20 5.91 -11.51 -51.28
C GLU A 20 6.84 -12.29 -50.36
N GLN A 21 6.91 -11.90 -49.08
CA GLN A 21 7.36 -12.80 -48.02
C GLN A 21 6.27 -13.87 -47.86
N LYS A 22 6.36 -14.94 -48.67
CA LYS A 22 5.70 -16.21 -48.41
C LYS A 22 6.27 -16.74 -47.10
N HIS A 23 5.58 -16.50 -46.00
CA HIS A 23 5.69 -17.32 -44.80
C HIS A 23 5.06 -18.70 -45.15
N THR A 24 5.77 -19.48 -45.93
CA THR A 24 5.54 -20.94 -45.98
C THR A 24 6.09 -21.47 -44.65
N GLN A 25 5.24 -21.59 -43.65
CA GLN A 25 5.46 -22.55 -42.58
C GLN A 25 5.39 -23.92 -43.27
N ASP A 26 6.55 -24.50 -43.49
CA ASP A 26 6.64 -25.86 -44.04
C ASP A 26 5.93 -26.82 -43.05
N PRO A 27 4.96 -27.62 -43.53
CA PRO A 27 4.32 -28.63 -42.68
C PRO A 27 5.33 -29.63 -42.09
N LEU A 28 6.49 -29.80 -42.74
CA LEU A 28 7.61 -30.63 -42.29
C LEU A 28 8.26 -30.10 -41.00
N ASP A 29 8.36 -28.78 -40.82
CA ASP A 29 8.91 -28.18 -39.60
C ASP A 29 8.00 -28.41 -38.38
N MET A 30 6.68 -28.45 -38.58
CA MET A 30 5.74 -28.72 -37.47
C MET A 30 5.74 -30.20 -37.08
N GLU A 31 5.89 -31.09 -38.01
CA GLU A 31 5.93 -32.55 -37.76
C GLU A 31 7.24 -32.96 -37.07
N GLU A 32 8.37 -32.35 -37.46
CA GLU A 32 9.67 -32.53 -36.83
C GLU A 32 9.72 -31.91 -35.41
N ALA A 33 9.12 -30.72 -35.20
CA ALA A 33 8.98 -30.09 -33.90
C ALA A 33 8.07 -30.90 -32.96
N LEU A 34 6.98 -31.47 -33.46
CA LEU A 34 6.09 -32.36 -32.71
C LEU A 34 6.81 -33.65 -32.31
N SER A 35 7.53 -34.29 -33.23
CA SER A 35 8.29 -35.51 -32.94
C SER A 35 9.42 -35.30 -31.93
N THR A 36 10.09 -34.14 -31.98
CA THR A 36 11.13 -33.75 -31.02
C THR A 36 10.54 -33.49 -29.63
N SER A 37 9.37 -32.88 -29.55
CA SER A 37 8.64 -32.62 -28.30
C SER A 37 8.16 -33.93 -27.65
N GLU A 38 7.63 -34.86 -28.47
CA GLU A 38 7.21 -36.18 -28.00
C GLU A 38 8.41 -37.02 -27.52
N ALA A 39 9.52 -37.00 -28.21
CA ALA A 39 10.74 -37.69 -27.82
C ALA A 39 11.30 -37.11 -26.50
N PHE A 40 11.25 -35.80 -26.34
CA PHE A 40 11.64 -35.13 -25.06
C PHE A 40 10.73 -35.54 -23.90
N LEU A 41 9.40 -35.54 -24.11
CA LEU A 41 8.43 -35.95 -23.10
C LEU A 41 8.63 -37.41 -22.67
N ILE A 42 8.82 -38.32 -23.65
CA ILE A 42 9.06 -39.75 -23.38
C ILE A 42 10.37 -39.94 -22.61
N LYS A 43 11.45 -39.31 -23.06
CA LYS A 43 12.78 -39.40 -22.42
C LYS A 43 12.80 -38.84 -20.98
N ASN A 44 12.01 -37.79 -20.71
CA ASN A 44 11.97 -37.13 -19.41
C ASN A 44 10.70 -37.46 -18.60
N LYS A 45 9.87 -38.41 -19.04
CA LYS A 45 8.59 -38.79 -18.42
C LYS A 45 8.66 -38.91 -16.89
N GLY A 46 9.68 -39.60 -16.37
CA GLY A 46 9.82 -39.76 -14.93
C GLY A 46 10.11 -38.44 -14.19
N LYS A 47 10.95 -37.57 -14.77
CA LYS A 47 11.24 -36.26 -14.18
C LYS A 47 10.03 -35.32 -14.23
N ILE A 48 9.34 -35.29 -15.36
CA ILE A 48 8.13 -34.48 -15.55
C ILE A 48 7.05 -34.93 -14.56
N LEU A 49 6.78 -36.23 -14.48
CA LEU A 49 5.80 -36.78 -13.55
C LEU A 49 6.17 -36.51 -12.08
N GLY A 50 7.46 -36.63 -11.73
CA GLY A 50 7.97 -36.29 -10.40
C GLY A 50 7.80 -34.80 -10.06
N THR A 51 8.05 -33.91 -11.04
CA THR A 51 7.84 -32.46 -10.86
C THR A 51 6.35 -32.13 -10.65
N ILE A 52 5.48 -32.73 -11.47
CA ILE A 52 4.02 -32.55 -11.34
C ILE A 52 3.56 -33.05 -9.96
N ALA A 53 4.00 -34.23 -9.53
CA ALA A 53 3.65 -34.79 -8.23
C ALA A 53 4.13 -33.88 -7.08
N ALA A 54 5.34 -33.34 -7.16
CA ALA A 54 5.87 -32.41 -6.17
C ALA A 54 5.02 -31.12 -6.10
N VAL A 55 4.63 -30.55 -7.25
CA VAL A 55 3.77 -29.37 -7.31
C VAL A 55 2.39 -29.65 -6.69
N VAL A 56 1.78 -30.81 -7.01
CA VAL A 56 0.49 -31.22 -6.44
C VAL A 56 0.58 -31.36 -4.92
N ILE A 57 1.66 -31.95 -4.39
CA ILE A 57 1.88 -32.09 -2.94
C ILE A 57 2.01 -30.70 -2.27
N ILE A 58 2.75 -29.79 -2.89
CA ILE A 58 2.89 -28.42 -2.37
C ILE A 58 1.55 -27.71 -2.33
N ILE A 59 0.76 -27.80 -3.41
CA ILE A 59 -0.59 -27.18 -3.49
C ILE A 59 -1.52 -27.81 -2.44
N ALA A 60 -1.54 -29.14 -2.33
CA ALA A 60 -2.37 -29.84 -1.35
C ALA A 60 -1.96 -29.48 0.08
N GLY A 61 -0.66 -29.42 0.36
CA GLY A 61 -0.12 -28.96 1.65
C GLY A 61 -0.53 -27.53 1.99
N PHE A 62 -0.42 -26.61 1.02
CA PHE A 62 -0.84 -25.22 1.18
C PHE A 62 -2.37 -25.09 1.42
N MET A 63 -3.18 -25.82 0.65
CA MET A 63 -4.63 -25.82 0.83
C MET A 63 -5.04 -26.42 2.18
N GLY A 64 -4.38 -27.51 2.60
CA GLY A 64 -4.60 -28.13 3.92
C GLY A 64 -4.23 -27.17 5.05
N TYR A 65 -3.07 -26.52 4.99
CA TYR A 65 -2.67 -25.51 5.95
C TYR A 65 -3.67 -24.35 6.03
N LYS A 66 -4.07 -23.82 4.86
CA LYS A 66 -5.05 -22.72 4.81
C LYS A 66 -6.36 -23.09 5.47
N HIS A 67 -6.95 -24.22 5.09
CA HIS A 67 -8.28 -24.66 5.54
C HIS A 67 -8.31 -25.10 7.01
N PHE A 68 -7.31 -25.87 7.46
CA PHE A 68 -7.33 -26.48 8.81
C PHE A 68 -6.65 -25.61 9.87
N ILE A 69 -5.78 -24.68 9.49
CA ILE A 69 -5.00 -23.88 10.45
C ILE A 69 -5.29 -22.38 10.28
N SER A 70 -5.11 -21.84 9.08
CA SER A 70 -5.19 -20.40 8.86
C SER A 70 -6.62 -19.85 9.03
N GLU A 71 -7.60 -20.44 8.37
CA GLU A 71 -9.00 -20.00 8.44
C GLU A 71 -9.61 -20.07 9.84
N PRO A 72 -9.48 -21.19 10.60
CA PRO A 72 -9.97 -21.24 11.97
C PRO A 72 -9.28 -20.23 12.90
N ASN A 73 -7.99 -19.98 12.72
CA ASN A 73 -7.28 -18.98 13.50
C ASN A 73 -7.74 -17.55 13.17
N GLU A 74 -8.00 -17.23 11.88
CA GLU A 74 -8.53 -15.92 11.48
C GLU A 74 -9.91 -15.67 12.09
N ILE A 75 -10.79 -16.68 12.12
CA ILE A 75 -12.11 -16.57 12.74
C ILE A 75 -11.99 -16.26 14.23
N LYS A 76 -11.18 -17.02 14.97
CA LYS A 76 -10.94 -16.79 16.41
C LYS A 76 -10.33 -15.42 16.68
N ALA A 77 -9.37 -15.01 15.84
CA ALA A 77 -8.75 -13.71 15.95
C ALA A 77 -9.75 -12.57 15.72
N SER A 78 -10.62 -12.72 14.72
CA SER A 78 -11.65 -11.74 14.39
C SER A 78 -12.70 -11.62 15.49
N GLU A 79 -13.12 -12.74 16.10
CA GLU A 79 -14.04 -12.73 17.24
C GLU A 79 -13.42 -12.04 18.47
N ALA A 80 -12.14 -12.30 18.73
CA ALA A 80 -11.41 -11.67 19.83
C ALA A 80 -11.22 -10.17 19.56
N LEU A 81 -10.87 -9.79 18.32
CA LEU A 81 -10.71 -8.40 17.89
C LEU A 81 -12.02 -7.64 18.10
N PHE A 82 -13.15 -8.19 17.64
CA PHE A 82 -14.46 -7.54 17.74
C PHE A 82 -14.84 -7.17 19.18
N LYS A 83 -14.52 -8.04 20.16
CA LYS A 83 -14.74 -7.71 21.59
C LYS A 83 -13.89 -6.51 22.03
N GLY A 84 -12.66 -6.43 21.56
CA GLY A 84 -11.77 -5.30 21.83
C GLY A 84 -12.28 -4.00 21.22
N GLU A 85 -12.82 -4.07 20.01
CA GLU A 85 -13.39 -2.91 19.31
C GLU A 85 -14.60 -2.33 20.07
N GLN A 86 -15.38 -3.14 20.76
CA GLN A 86 -16.47 -2.65 21.62
C GLN A 86 -15.94 -1.82 22.79
N TYR A 87 -14.89 -2.29 23.48
CA TYR A 87 -14.25 -1.53 24.56
C TYR A 87 -13.57 -0.27 24.02
N PHE A 88 -12.92 -0.37 22.87
CA PHE A 88 -12.28 0.76 22.19
C PHE A 88 -13.32 1.84 21.81
N GLY A 89 -14.45 1.44 21.22
CA GLY A 89 -15.54 2.35 20.86
C GLY A 89 -16.26 2.99 22.05
N ALA A 90 -16.08 2.44 23.25
CA ALA A 90 -16.56 3.00 24.52
C ALA A 90 -15.47 3.82 25.24
N ASP A 91 -14.35 4.15 24.57
CA ASP A 91 -13.19 4.84 25.13
C ASP A 91 -12.54 4.14 26.35
N ASN A 92 -12.86 2.85 26.55
CA ASN A 92 -12.26 2.05 27.61
C ASN A 92 -10.94 1.42 27.13
N PHE A 93 -9.94 2.26 26.89
CA PHE A 93 -8.67 1.88 26.28
C PHE A 93 -7.86 0.92 27.15
N GLU A 94 -7.92 1.04 28.47
CA GLU A 94 -7.24 0.09 29.38
C GLU A 94 -7.78 -1.33 29.23
N THR A 95 -9.12 -1.51 29.22
CA THR A 95 -9.75 -2.83 29.06
C THR A 95 -9.58 -3.34 27.63
N ALA A 96 -9.72 -2.47 26.62
CA ALA A 96 -9.45 -2.82 25.23
C ALA A 96 -8.04 -3.37 25.06
N LEU A 97 -7.05 -2.76 25.72
CA LEU A 97 -5.65 -3.14 25.63
C LEU A 97 -5.32 -4.44 26.37
N ASN A 98 -5.76 -4.56 27.64
CA ASN A 98 -5.31 -5.59 28.58
C ASN A 98 -6.29 -6.76 28.75
N GLY A 99 -7.55 -6.58 28.33
CA GLY A 99 -8.61 -7.55 28.51
C GLY A 99 -9.46 -7.32 29.76
N ASP A 100 -10.45 -8.19 29.93
CA ASP A 100 -11.39 -8.16 31.05
C ASP A 100 -11.33 -9.45 31.90
N SER A 101 -12.07 -9.46 32.99
CA SER A 101 -12.20 -10.63 33.89
C SER A 101 -13.16 -11.71 33.38
N ILE A 102 -13.90 -11.45 32.31
CA ILE A 102 -14.98 -12.31 31.80
C ILE A 102 -14.66 -13.01 30.47
N GLY A 103 -13.41 -12.95 30.02
CA GLY A 103 -12.88 -13.76 28.92
C GLY A 103 -12.37 -13.02 27.69
N TYR A 104 -12.40 -11.70 27.65
CA TYR A 104 -11.70 -10.95 26.63
C TYR A 104 -10.22 -10.80 27.02
N LYS A 105 -9.33 -11.18 26.12
CA LYS A 105 -7.87 -11.24 26.41
C LYS A 105 -7.12 -9.93 26.25
N GLY A 106 -7.70 -8.93 25.61
CA GLY A 106 -7.04 -7.66 25.26
C GLY A 106 -6.30 -7.67 23.91
N PHE A 107 -6.21 -6.52 23.28
CA PHE A 107 -5.52 -6.37 21.99
C PHE A 107 -4.05 -6.84 22.03
N LEU A 108 -3.37 -6.67 23.15
CA LEU A 108 -2.00 -7.14 23.29
C LEU A 108 -1.87 -8.64 23.08
N LYS A 109 -2.76 -9.43 23.71
CA LYS A 109 -2.75 -10.88 23.55
C LYS A 109 -3.29 -11.32 22.19
N VAL A 110 -4.29 -10.62 21.65
CA VAL A 110 -4.80 -10.89 20.30
C VAL A 110 -3.72 -10.69 19.27
N ALA A 111 -2.94 -9.60 19.36
CA ALA A 111 -1.83 -9.32 18.46
C ALA A 111 -0.70 -10.38 18.55
N ASP A 112 -0.45 -10.91 19.74
CA ASP A 112 0.59 -11.92 19.98
C ASP A 112 0.15 -13.32 19.53
N GLU A 113 -0.99 -13.79 20.05
CA GLU A 113 -1.53 -15.14 19.79
C GLU A 113 -1.90 -15.35 18.31
N PHE A 114 -2.33 -14.29 17.62
CA PHE A 114 -2.80 -14.33 16.23
C PHE A 114 -1.94 -13.50 15.28
N SER A 115 -0.66 -13.35 15.56
CA SER A 115 0.28 -12.51 14.79
C SER A 115 0.33 -12.81 13.29
N GLY A 116 -0.01 -14.04 12.87
CA GLY A 116 -0.07 -14.44 11.46
C GLY A 116 -1.40 -14.17 10.75
N THR A 117 -2.38 -13.53 11.41
CA THR A 117 -3.71 -13.25 10.88
C THR A 117 -3.90 -11.77 10.55
N ALA A 118 -4.88 -11.44 9.70
CA ALA A 118 -5.25 -10.05 9.44
C ALA A 118 -5.78 -9.36 10.70
N ALA A 119 -6.59 -10.07 11.50
CA ALA A 119 -7.11 -9.56 12.75
C ALA A 119 -6.00 -9.31 13.79
N GLY A 120 -5.01 -10.20 13.91
CA GLY A 120 -3.85 -10.00 14.77
C GLY A 120 -2.98 -8.81 14.33
N ASN A 121 -2.81 -8.62 13.02
CA ASN A 121 -2.15 -7.44 12.48
C ASN A 121 -2.91 -6.15 12.84
N LEU A 122 -4.25 -6.15 12.73
CA LEU A 122 -5.09 -5.01 13.08
C LEU A 122 -5.11 -4.77 14.60
N ALA A 123 -5.00 -5.82 15.42
CA ALA A 123 -4.87 -5.71 16.87
C ALA A 123 -3.61 -4.91 17.28
N ASN A 124 -2.51 -4.98 16.52
CA ASN A 124 -1.36 -4.11 16.76
C ASN A 124 -1.71 -2.62 16.56
N ALA A 125 -2.49 -2.28 15.53
CA ALA A 125 -2.92 -0.90 15.31
C ALA A 125 -3.81 -0.40 16.46
N TYR A 126 -4.82 -1.19 16.85
CA TYR A 126 -5.68 -0.83 17.99
C TYR A 126 -4.89 -0.72 19.30
N ALA A 127 -3.99 -1.65 19.57
CA ALA A 127 -3.14 -1.57 20.77
C ALA A 127 -2.29 -0.30 20.77
N GLY A 128 -1.68 0.04 19.64
CA GLY A 128 -0.91 1.25 19.52
C GLY A 128 -1.73 2.53 19.70
N ILE A 129 -2.96 2.56 19.14
CA ILE A 129 -3.87 3.69 19.34
C ILE A 129 -4.29 3.79 20.82
N CYS A 130 -4.62 2.66 21.47
CA CYS A 130 -4.93 2.64 22.91
C CYS A 130 -3.76 3.21 23.72
N PHE A 131 -2.53 2.80 23.45
CA PHE A 131 -1.36 3.35 24.12
C PHE A 131 -1.22 4.85 23.91
N ALA A 132 -1.46 5.35 22.69
CA ALA A 132 -1.42 6.77 22.39
C ALA A 132 -2.48 7.55 23.20
N GLN A 133 -3.71 7.03 23.28
CA GLN A 133 -4.79 7.64 24.07
C GLN A 133 -4.49 7.63 25.58
N LEU A 134 -3.74 6.64 26.04
CA LEU A 134 -3.30 6.55 27.45
C LEU A 134 -2.01 7.35 27.74
N GLY A 135 -1.48 8.11 26.75
CA GLY A 135 -0.26 8.90 26.89
C GLY A 135 1.04 8.09 26.94
N LYS A 136 0.98 6.80 26.59
CA LYS A 136 2.13 5.87 26.56
C LYS A 136 2.74 5.85 25.14
N TYR A 137 3.33 6.98 24.73
CA TYR A 137 3.67 7.22 23.32
C TYR A 137 4.77 6.31 22.77
N GLU A 138 5.76 5.92 23.59
CA GLU A 138 6.79 4.96 23.18
C GLU A 138 6.20 3.57 22.85
N ASP A 139 5.30 3.08 23.70
CA ASP A 139 4.60 1.82 23.47
C ASP A 139 3.64 1.94 22.27
N ALA A 140 2.99 3.11 22.12
CA ALA A 140 2.15 3.38 20.95
C ALA A 140 2.93 3.19 19.65
N VAL A 141 4.07 3.85 19.49
CA VAL A 141 4.92 3.74 18.31
C VAL A 141 5.35 2.28 18.11
N LYS A 142 5.79 1.58 19.17
CA LYS A 142 6.23 0.18 19.10
C LYS A 142 5.17 -0.76 18.53
N TYR A 143 3.89 -0.56 18.88
CA TYR A 143 2.80 -1.39 18.37
C TYR A 143 2.31 -0.94 17.00
N LEU A 144 2.22 0.37 16.75
CA LEU A 144 1.84 0.91 15.45
C LEU A 144 2.83 0.52 14.35
N ASP A 145 4.12 0.47 14.64
CA ASP A 145 5.16 0.03 13.70
C ASP A 145 5.06 -1.45 13.31
N LYS A 146 4.40 -2.28 14.13
CA LYS A 146 4.13 -3.69 13.77
C LYS A 146 2.98 -3.84 12.77
N PHE A 147 2.09 -2.84 12.67
CA PHE A 147 0.99 -2.86 11.73
C PHE A 147 1.50 -2.72 10.31
N SER A 148 1.01 -3.56 9.41
CA SER A 148 1.39 -3.54 7.99
C SER A 148 0.16 -3.62 7.10
N ALA A 149 -0.05 -2.60 6.28
CA ALA A 149 -1.03 -2.59 5.20
C ALA A 149 -0.51 -1.81 3.98
N LYS A 150 -1.09 -2.08 2.82
CA LYS A 150 -0.69 -1.42 1.55
C LYS A 150 -1.80 -0.50 1.02
N ASP A 151 -2.68 -0.04 1.90
CA ASP A 151 -3.81 0.83 1.56
C ASP A 151 -3.44 2.31 1.65
N GLN A 152 -4.32 3.16 1.11
CA GLN A 152 -4.17 4.61 1.10
C GLN A 152 -5.02 5.32 2.18
N LEU A 153 -5.62 4.59 3.09
CA LEU A 153 -6.48 5.13 4.14
C LEU A 153 -5.95 4.82 5.54
N VAL A 154 -5.88 3.53 5.90
CA VAL A 154 -5.47 3.09 7.24
C VAL A 154 -3.97 3.27 7.45
N SER A 155 -3.14 2.85 6.48
CA SER A 155 -1.68 2.99 6.60
C SER A 155 -1.21 4.44 6.80
N PRO A 156 -1.72 5.45 6.05
CA PRO A 156 -1.42 6.85 6.33
C PRO A 156 -1.91 7.32 7.69
N ALA A 157 -3.08 6.87 8.15
CA ALA A 157 -3.62 7.23 9.46
C ALA A 157 -2.73 6.71 10.59
N ILE A 158 -2.24 5.48 10.47
CA ILE A 158 -1.26 4.92 11.42
C ILE A 158 0.04 5.73 11.43
N LEU A 159 0.58 6.07 10.25
CA LEU A 159 1.76 6.94 10.17
C LEU A 159 1.50 8.33 10.77
N GLY A 160 0.32 8.90 10.57
CA GLY A 160 -0.10 10.14 11.20
C GLY A 160 -0.09 10.04 12.72
N THR A 161 -0.64 8.95 13.26
CA THR A 161 -0.64 8.69 14.71
C THR A 161 0.78 8.51 15.25
N ILE A 162 1.66 7.81 14.55
CA ILE A 162 3.09 7.69 14.92
C ILE A 162 3.75 9.07 14.93
N GLY A 163 3.48 9.90 13.89
CA GLY A 163 3.98 11.27 13.83
C GLY A 163 3.54 12.11 15.04
N ASN A 164 2.26 12.01 15.42
CA ASN A 164 1.73 12.69 16.60
C ASN A 164 2.38 12.18 17.89
N CYS A 165 2.57 10.87 18.05
CA CYS A 165 3.29 10.32 19.20
C CYS A 165 4.73 10.87 19.29
N TYR A 166 5.45 10.98 18.18
CA TYR A 166 6.77 11.62 18.18
C TYR A 166 6.71 13.10 18.57
N ALA A 167 5.67 13.83 18.17
CA ALA A 167 5.49 15.24 18.56
C ALA A 167 5.25 15.37 20.06
N GLU A 168 4.42 14.52 20.65
CA GLU A 168 4.15 14.48 22.10
C GLU A 168 5.41 14.11 22.91
N MET A 169 6.29 13.28 22.35
CA MET A 169 7.60 12.98 22.95
C MET A 169 8.65 14.08 22.74
N GLY A 170 8.29 15.20 22.10
CA GLY A 170 9.22 16.30 21.79
C GLY A 170 10.19 15.99 20.65
N GLN A 171 10.03 14.87 19.94
CA GLN A 171 10.89 14.46 18.82
C GLN A 171 10.40 15.10 17.51
N LEU A 172 10.36 16.43 17.46
CA LEU A 172 9.67 17.20 16.42
C LEU A 172 10.18 16.94 15.01
N ASP A 173 11.48 16.69 14.84
CA ASP A 173 12.05 16.34 13.51
C ASP A 173 11.53 15.00 13.00
N LYS A 174 11.48 13.98 13.86
CA LYS A 174 10.92 12.67 13.51
C LYS A 174 9.41 12.77 13.23
N ALA A 175 8.71 13.55 14.05
CA ALA A 175 7.28 13.81 13.88
C ALA A 175 6.99 14.39 12.49
N ALA A 176 7.66 15.49 12.12
CA ALA A 176 7.49 16.14 10.84
C ALA A 176 7.82 15.19 9.68
N GLY A 177 8.95 14.48 9.75
CA GLY A 177 9.34 13.50 8.73
C GLY A 177 8.35 12.34 8.59
N THR A 178 7.73 11.89 9.69
CA THR A 178 6.72 10.82 9.65
C THR A 178 5.39 11.32 9.08
N LEU A 179 4.99 12.54 9.40
CA LEU A 179 3.79 13.17 8.82
C LEU A 179 3.95 13.40 7.31
N LEU A 180 5.14 13.80 6.83
CA LEU A 180 5.41 13.88 5.39
C LEU A 180 5.25 12.51 4.70
N LYS A 181 5.74 11.43 5.32
CA LYS A 181 5.52 10.05 4.81
C LYS A 181 4.04 9.68 4.81
N ALA A 182 3.27 10.09 5.84
CA ALA A 182 1.83 9.87 5.88
C ALA A 182 1.13 10.59 4.71
N ALA A 183 1.51 11.84 4.43
CA ALA A 183 0.98 12.62 3.32
C ALA A 183 1.27 11.99 1.96
N ASP A 184 2.50 11.53 1.75
CA ASP A 184 2.93 10.87 0.52
C ASP A 184 2.20 9.52 0.33
N LYS A 185 2.09 8.74 1.40
CA LYS A 185 1.40 7.44 1.39
C LYS A 185 -0.10 7.58 1.11
N ALA A 186 -0.75 8.61 1.64
CA ALA A 186 -2.16 8.89 1.40
C ALA A 186 -2.43 9.30 -0.05
N ASP A 187 -1.58 10.15 -0.59
CA ASP A 187 -1.68 10.77 -1.92
C ASP A 187 -3.14 11.18 -2.28
N SER A 188 -3.77 11.90 -1.37
CA SER A 188 -5.21 12.14 -1.35
C SER A 188 -5.52 13.61 -1.09
N GLN A 189 -6.48 14.17 -1.83
CA GLN A 189 -6.99 15.53 -1.60
C GLN A 189 -7.60 15.73 -0.20
N ALA A 190 -8.06 14.65 0.44
CA ALA A 190 -8.67 14.71 1.76
C ALA A 190 -7.66 14.57 2.91
N LEU A 191 -6.67 13.69 2.80
CA LEU A 191 -5.79 13.32 3.91
C LEU A 191 -4.43 14.00 3.85
N SER A 192 -3.79 14.03 2.67
CA SER A 192 -2.42 14.54 2.54
C SER A 192 -2.26 15.98 3.00
N PRO A 193 -3.20 16.92 2.72
CA PRO A 193 -3.11 18.29 3.21
C PRO A 193 -3.06 18.41 4.72
N ILE A 194 -3.79 17.55 5.44
CA ILE A 194 -3.81 17.53 6.91
C ILE A 194 -2.42 17.25 7.45
N TYR A 195 -1.78 16.19 6.97
CA TYR A 195 -0.44 15.80 7.40
C TYR A 195 0.63 16.82 6.98
N LEU A 196 0.51 17.40 5.77
CA LEU A 196 1.44 18.43 5.31
C LEU A 196 1.39 19.71 6.17
N ILE A 197 0.19 20.13 6.55
CA ILE A 197 0.04 21.30 7.45
C ILE A 197 0.62 21.01 8.82
N GLN A 198 0.35 19.83 9.39
CA GLN A 198 0.93 19.43 10.66
C GLN A 198 2.46 19.40 10.60
N ALA A 199 3.04 18.80 9.53
CA ALA A 199 4.48 18.79 9.33
C ALA A 199 5.07 20.20 9.22
N GLY A 200 4.42 21.08 8.44
CA GLY A 200 4.81 22.47 8.30
C GLY A 200 4.81 23.22 9.63
N GLN A 201 3.80 23.02 10.44
CA GLN A 201 3.71 23.65 11.80
C GLN A 201 4.84 23.15 12.73
N LEU A 202 5.22 21.88 12.64
CA LEU A 202 6.36 21.34 13.38
C LEU A 202 7.69 21.93 12.90
N PHE A 203 7.85 22.11 11.58
CA PHE A 203 9.03 22.78 11.01
C PHE A 203 9.12 24.23 11.46
N GLU A 204 7.99 24.97 11.54
CA GLU A 204 8.00 26.32 12.10
C GLU A 204 8.47 26.33 13.59
N LYS A 205 8.00 25.37 14.40
CA LYS A 205 8.44 25.22 15.80
C LYS A 205 9.94 24.94 15.92
N LEU A 206 10.51 24.28 14.91
CA LEU A 206 11.94 23.98 14.82
C LEU A 206 12.78 25.13 14.22
N GLY A 207 12.15 26.22 13.77
CA GLY A 207 12.81 27.29 13.04
C GLY A 207 13.23 26.90 11.61
N LYS A 208 12.72 25.77 11.09
CA LYS A 208 12.96 25.27 9.75
C LYS A 208 11.93 25.84 8.76
N ASN A 209 11.93 27.15 8.61
CA ASN A 209 10.90 27.87 7.88
C ASN A 209 10.86 27.52 6.39
N SER A 210 12.02 27.23 5.78
CA SER A 210 12.09 26.80 4.38
C SER A 210 11.37 25.47 4.15
N GLU A 211 11.50 24.52 5.08
CA GLU A 211 10.82 23.23 5.06
C GLU A 211 9.31 23.38 5.30
N ALA A 212 8.92 24.28 6.18
CA ALA A 212 7.53 24.63 6.43
C ALA A 212 6.88 25.18 5.15
N VAL A 213 7.51 26.14 4.48
CA VAL A 213 7.03 26.73 3.23
C VAL A 213 6.88 25.64 2.14
N LYS A 214 7.86 24.72 2.02
CA LYS A 214 7.76 23.61 1.06
C LYS A 214 6.53 22.72 1.33
N ALA A 215 6.29 22.36 2.60
CA ALA A 215 5.15 21.53 2.95
C ALA A 215 3.81 22.23 2.63
N TYR A 216 3.68 23.51 2.92
CA TYR A 216 2.49 24.31 2.61
C TYR A 216 2.31 24.53 1.10
N THR A 217 3.40 24.75 0.38
CA THR A 217 3.36 24.88 -1.08
C THR A 217 2.86 23.61 -1.77
N LEU A 218 3.20 22.42 -1.24
CA LEU A 218 2.63 21.17 -1.74
C LEU A 218 1.11 21.11 -1.57
N VAL A 219 0.56 21.65 -0.48
CA VAL A 219 -0.90 21.76 -0.32
C VAL A 219 -1.48 22.67 -1.39
N LYS A 220 -0.86 23.82 -1.63
CA LYS A 220 -1.32 24.80 -2.62
C LYS A 220 -1.29 24.25 -4.05
N GLU A 221 -0.23 23.57 -4.42
CA GLU A 221 0.02 23.18 -5.81
C GLU A 221 -0.56 21.81 -6.16
N LYS A 222 -0.31 20.82 -5.30
CA LYS A 222 -0.72 19.43 -5.57
C LYS A 222 -2.14 19.12 -5.07
N TYR A 223 -2.54 19.72 -3.95
CA TYR A 223 -3.82 19.45 -3.30
C TYR A 223 -4.76 20.67 -3.32
N PHE A 224 -4.74 21.42 -4.40
CA PHE A 224 -5.46 22.69 -4.57
C PHE A 224 -7.00 22.59 -4.44
N ASN A 225 -7.58 21.39 -4.63
CA ASN A 225 -9.01 21.12 -4.45
C ASN A 225 -9.37 20.73 -3.00
N SER A 226 -8.42 20.74 -2.07
CA SER A 226 -8.69 20.42 -0.67
C SER A 226 -9.31 21.62 0.06
N TYR A 227 -10.08 21.33 1.12
CA TYR A 227 -10.57 22.38 2.02
C TYR A 227 -9.41 23.20 2.61
N GLN A 228 -8.31 22.55 2.94
CA GLN A 228 -7.12 23.17 3.54
C GLN A 228 -6.40 24.13 2.61
N SER A 229 -6.56 23.98 1.29
CA SER A 229 -5.93 24.88 0.32
C SER A 229 -6.52 26.30 0.34
N MET A 230 -7.74 26.49 0.84
CA MET A 230 -8.42 27.79 0.88
C MET A 230 -7.67 28.83 1.73
N ASP A 231 -7.03 28.38 2.80
CA ASP A 231 -6.32 29.25 3.76
C ASP A 231 -4.81 29.07 3.75
N ILE A 232 -4.27 28.26 2.85
CA ILE A 232 -2.87 27.84 2.89
C ILE A 232 -1.89 29.00 2.68
N ASP A 233 -2.28 30.04 1.96
CA ASP A 233 -1.46 31.22 1.72
C ASP A 233 -1.09 31.93 3.03
N LYS A 234 -1.96 31.94 4.03
CA LYS A 234 -1.68 32.49 5.36
C LYS A 234 -0.54 31.74 6.05
N TYR A 235 -0.47 30.43 5.87
CA TYR A 235 0.61 29.59 6.44
C TYR A 235 1.94 29.84 5.72
N ILE A 236 1.91 29.94 4.39
CA ILE A 236 3.09 30.22 3.57
C ILE A 236 3.66 31.60 3.94
N GLU A 237 2.80 32.63 4.00
CA GLU A 237 3.20 33.99 4.34
C GLU A 237 3.84 34.07 5.74
N ARG A 238 3.16 33.49 6.73
CA ARG A 238 3.67 33.44 8.12
C ARG A 238 5.03 32.77 8.22
N ALA A 239 5.23 31.65 7.53
CA ALA A 239 6.50 30.93 7.55
C ALA A 239 7.61 31.65 6.76
N SER A 240 7.25 32.46 5.76
CA SER A 240 8.20 33.20 4.92
C SER A 240 8.78 34.46 5.59
N ILE A 241 8.08 35.04 6.58
CA ILE A 241 8.46 36.28 7.26
C ILE A 241 9.44 36.02 8.43
N LYS A 242 9.50 34.81 8.94
CA LYS A 242 10.36 34.39 10.05
C LYS A 242 11.72 33.90 9.55
#